data_3aae4f79cff72cde7695775ab536ceff
#
_entry.id   3aae4f79cff72cde7695775ab536ceff
#
_cell.length_a   1.000
_cell.length_b   1.000
_cell.length_c   1.000
_cell.angle_alpha   90.00
_cell.angle_beta   90.00
_cell.angle_gamma   90.00
#
_symmetry.space_group_name_H-M   'P 1'
#
loop_
_entity.id
_entity.type
_entity.pdbx_description
1 polymer ?
#
loop_
_entity_poly.entity_id
_entity_poly.type
_entity_poly.pdbx_seq_one_letter_code
_entity_poly.pdbx_strand_id
1 'polypeptide(L)'
;MPNHKSAEKRVRQNEKRRAINRGHRTKVRTYIKKVRAALESGSAKEVQQMLPEAISVIDKSVQKGVMHANAAARYKSRLTSQANQVGK
;
A
#
# COMPACT_ATOMS: atom_id res chain seq x y z
N MET A 1 -29.26 -29.52 -5.82
CA MET A 1 -27.98 -29.17 -6.43
C MET A 1 -26.98 -28.76 -5.37
N PRO A 2 -25.86 -29.45 -5.25
CA PRO A 2 -24.87 -29.12 -4.24
C PRO A 2 -24.16 -27.77 -4.48
N ASN A 3 -24.40 -27.13 -5.63
CA ASN A 3 -23.65 -25.92 -6.02
C ASN A 3 -24.16 -24.64 -5.41
N HIS A 4 -25.37 -24.56 -4.89
CA HIS A 4 -25.92 -23.32 -4.33
C HIS A 4 -25.25 -22.90 -3.04
N LYS A 5 -25.07 -23.80 -2.08
CA LYS A 5 -24.41 -23.47 -0.81
C LYS A 5 -22.94 -23.14 -1.01
N SER A 6 -22.26 -23.83 -1.94
CA SER A 6 -20.87 -23.55 -2.28
C SER A 6 -20.71 -22.18 -2.93
N ALA A 7 -21.63 -21.82 -3.85
CA ALA A 7 -21.63 -20.54 -4.53
C ALA A 7 -21.86 -19.38 -3.55
N GLU A 8 -22.82 -19.52 -2.63
CA GLU A 8 -23.09 -18.52 -1.60
C GLU A 8 -21.89 -18.33 -0.67
N LYS A 9 -21.23 -19.42 -0.30
CA LYS A 9 -20.03 -19.36 0.54
C LYS A 9 -18.91 -18.63 -0.18
N ARG A 10 -18.70 -18.88 -1.48
CA ARG A 10 -17.69 -18.19 -2.29
C ARG A 10 -17.99 -16.70 -2.40
N VAL A 11 -19.25 -16.33 -2.61
CA VAL A 11 -19.65 -14.92 -2.68
C VAL A 11 -19.33 -14.21 -1.36
N ARG A 12 -19.68 -14.81 -0.23
CA ARG A 12 -19.38 -14.25 1.10
C ARG A 12 -17.86 -14.11 1.32
N GLN A 13 -17.08 -15.12 0.94
CA GLN A 13 -15.61 -15.06 1.05
C GLN A 13 -15.03 -13.98 0.16
N ASN A 14 -15.54 -13.84 -1.06
CA ASN A 14 -15.09 -12.82 -2.00
C ASN A 14 -15.41 -11.41 -1.50
N GLU A 15 -16.58 -11.21 -0.91
CA GLU A 15 -16.96 -9.93 -0.31
C GLU A 15 -16.05 -9.57 0.86
N LYS A 16 -15.74 -10.53 1.73
CA LYS A 16 -14.79 -10.31 2.83
C LYS A 16 -13.41 -9.95 2.30
N ARG A 17 -12.92 -10.68 1.29
CA ARG A 17 -11.62 -10.39 0.67
C ARG A 17 -11.60 -9.02 0.03
N ARG A 18 -12.68 -8.63 -0.66
CA ARG A 18 -12.78 -7.29 -1.25
C ARG A 18 -12.71 -6.20 -0.19
N ALA A 19 -13.41 -6.38 0.92
CA ALA A 19 -13.40 -5.42 2.02
C ALA A 19 -12.00 -5.29 2.63
N ILE A 20 -11.34 -6.41 2.90
CA ILE A 20 -9.98 -6.45 3.45
C ILE A 20 -8.99 -5.81 2.46
N ASN A 21 -9.08 -6.16 1.18
CA ASN A 21 -8.19 -5.63 0.14
C ASN A 21 -8.39 -4.14 -0.04
N ARG A 22 -9.64 -3.67 0.02
CA ARG A 22 -9.94 -2.23 -0.06
C ARG A 22 -9.30 -1.48 1.11
N GLY A 23 -9.38 -2.03 2.32
CA GLY A 23 -8.75 -1.47 3.51
C GLY A 23 -7.24 -1.35 3.34
N HIS A 24 -6.58 -2.38 2.82
CA HIS A 24 -5.14 -2.37 2.56
C HIS A 24 -4.76 -1.37 1.49
N ARG A 25 -5.53 -1.26 0.40
CA ARG A 25 -5.28 -0.26 -0.65
C ARG A 25 -5.41 1.15 -0.11
N THR A 26 -6.42 1.40 0.71
CA THR A 26 -6.62 2.70 1.35
C THR A 26 -5.44 3.03 2.26
N LYS A 27 -4.96 2.06 3.03
CA LYS A 27 -3.82 2.23 3.91
C LYS A 27 -2.56 2.60 3.12
N VAL A 28 -2.27 1.89 2.02
CA VAL A 28 -1.14 2.19 1.13
C VAL A 28 -1.25 3.61 0.59
N ARG A 29 -2.41 3.99 0.06
CA ARG A 29 -2.63 5.33 -0.48
C ARG A 29 -2.44 6.40 0.59
N THR A 30 -2.91 6.16 1.80
CA THR A 30 -2.77 7.08 2.92
C THR A 30 -1.30 7.31 3.27
N TYR A 31 -0.50 6.25 3.35
CA TYR A 31 0.93 6.37 3.64
C TYR A 31 1.68 7.06 2.52
N ILE A 32 1.36 6.76 1.26
CA ILE A 32 1.97 7.44 0.11
C ILE A 32 1.66 8.95 0.15
N LYS A 33 0.41 9.32 0.44
CA LYS A 33 0.01 10.73 0.57
C LYS A 33 0.76 11.44 1.69
N LYS A 34 0.95 10.77 2.83
CA LYS A 34 1.69 11.33 3.96
C LYS A 34 3.15 11.59 3.60
N VAL A 35 3.79 10.65 2.92
CA VAL A 35 5.17 10.81 2.48
C VAL A 35 5.27 11.96 1.47
N ARG A 36 4.35 12.02 0.51
CA ARG A 36 4.33 13.10 -0.49
C ARG A 36 4.13 14.48 0.17
N ALA A 37 3.25 14.57 1.16
CA ALA A 37 3.03 15.81 1.90
C ALA A 37 4.31 16.23 2.64
N ALA A 38 5.01 15.29 3.26
CA ALA A 38 6.28 15.56 3.90
C ALA A 38 7.36 16.00 2.90
N LEU A 39 7.37 15.40 1.70
CA LEU A 39 8.28 15.80 0.62
C LEU A 39 7.99 17.22 0.14
N GLU A 40 6.73 17.60 0.02
CA GLU A 40 6.34 18.96 -0.39
C GLU A 40 6.73 20.00 0.66
N SER A 41 6.61 19.64 1.95
CA SER A 41 7.03 20.55 3.03
C SER A 41 8.55 20.70 3.14
N GLY A 42 9.31 19.82 2.48
CA GLY A 42 10.76 19.85 2.48
C GLY A 42 11.41 19.39 3.78
N SER A 43 10.66 18.74 4.66
CA SER A 43 11.19 18.25 5.94
C SER A 43 11.85 16.88 5.77
N ALA A 44 13.16 16.85 5.64
CA ALA A 44 13.94 15.62 5.51
C ALA A 44 13.73 14.69 6.69
N LYS A 45 13.62 15.24 7.90
CA LYS A 45 13.41 14.47 9.12
C LYS A 45 12.10 13.71 9.09
N GLU A 46 10.99 14.36 8.72
CA GLU A 46 9.69 13.72 8.61
C GLU A 46 9.69 12.64 7.52
N VAL A 47 10.31 12.92 6.38
CA VAL A 47 10.43 11.96 5.28
C VAL A 47 11.19 10.72 5.74
N GLN A 48 12.31 10.89 6.43
CA GLN A 48 13.10 9.78 6.94
C GLN A 48 12.35 8.93 7.95
N GLN A 49 11.45 9.54 8.75
CA GLN A 49 10.62 8.81 9.69
C GLN A 49 9.49 8.05 9.00
N MET A 50 8.87 8.65 7.99
CA MET A 50 7.70 8.08 7.31
C MET A 50 8.08 7.07 6.24
N LEU A 51 9.23 7.22 5.60
CA LEU A 51 9.63 6.38 4.46
C LEU A 51 9.71 4.89 4.81
N PRO A 52 10.36 4.47 5.92
CA PRO A 52 10.41 3.04 6.27
C PRO A 52 9.03 2.45 6.53
N GLU A 53 8.13 3.20 7.15
CA GLU A 53 6.77 2.74 7.40
C GLU A 53 6.00 2.57 6.09
N ALA A 54 6.12 3.52 5.17
CA ALA A 54 5.47 3.45 3.87
C ALA A 54 5.98 2.25 3.07
N ILE A 55 7.29 2.02 3.05
CA ILE A 55 7.89 0.87 2.37
C ILE A 55 7.38 -0.44 2.98
N SER A 56 7.31 -0.52 4.30
CA SER A 56 6.80 -1.69 5.00
C SER A 56 5.35 -1.99 4.62
N VAL A 57 4.50 -0.97 4.57
CA VAL A 57 3.09 -1.12 4.17
C VAL A 57 2.98 -1.60 2.72
N ILE A 58 3.80 -1.06 1.82
CA ILE A 58 3.83 -1.46 0.41
C ILE A 58 4.24 -2.94 0.29
N ASP A 59 5.30 -3.35 0.98
CA ASP A 59 5.79 -4.74 0.96
C ASP A 59 4.73 -5.71 1.51
N LYS A 60 4.07 -5.35 2.59
CA LYS A 60 2.97 -6.17 3.14
C LYS A 60 1.81 -6.31 2.16
N SER A 61 1.51 -5.26 1.41
CA SER A 61 0.46 -5.29 0.37
C SER A 61 0.80 -6.27 -0.74
N VAL A 62 2.07 -6.37 -1.13
CA VAL A 62 2.51 -7.37 -2.11
C VAL A 62 2.33 -8.78 -1.56
N GLN A 63 2.74 -9.03 -0.33
CA GLN A 63 2.59 -10.34 0.31
C GLN A 63 1.14 -10.78 0.41
N LYS A 64 0.23 -9.85 0.63
CA LYS A 64 -1.21 -10.12 0.74
C LYS A 64 -1.92 -10.18 -0.62
N GLY A 65 -1.20 -9.96 -1.71
CA GLY A 65 -1.76 -10.00 -3.06
C GLY A 65 -2.62 -8.80 -3.41
N VAL A 66 -2.56 -7.73 -2.63
CA VAL A 66 -3.32 -6.50 -2.88
C VAL A 66 -2.67 -5.65 -3.96
N MET A 67 -1.35 -5.69 -4.05
CA MET A 67 -0.56 -4.91 -4.97
C MET A 67 0.41 -5.82 -5.72
N HIS A 68 0.56 -5.59 -7.03
CA HIS A 68 1.53 -6.33 -7.83
C HIS A 68 2.96 -5.86 -7.50
N ALA A 69 3.91 -6.81 -7.52
CA ALA A 69 5.31 -6.53 -7.20
C ALA A 69 5.91 -5.41 -8.05
N ASN A 70 5.56 -5.33 -9.32
CA ASN A 70 6.06 -4.29 -10.22
C ASN A 70 5.59 -2.89 -9.82
N ALA A 71 4.31 -2.76 -9.45
CA ALA A 71 3.77 -1.49 -8.96
C ALA A 71 4.43 -1.08 -7.64
N ALA A 72 4.62 -2.04 -6.73
CA ALA A 72 5.29 -1.80 -5.45
C ALA A 72 6.72 -1.32 -5.67
N ALA A 73 7.46 -1.95 -6.57
CA ALA A 73 8.83 -1.55 -6.90
C ALA A 73 8.89 -0.11 -7.43
N ARG A 74 7.94 0.29 -8.28
CA ARG A 74 7.86 1.67 -8.79
C ARG A 74 7.61 2.66 -7.67
N TYR A 75 6.66 2.38 -6.78
CA TYR A 75 6.36 3.27 -5.64
C TYR A 75 7.56 3.40 -4.72
N LYS A 76 8.19 2.29 -4.35
CA LYS A 76 9.37 2.32 -3.49
C LYS A 76 10.51 3.10 -4.12
N SER A 77 10.78 2.87 -5.39
CA SER A 77 11.85 3.57 -6.13
C SER A 77 11.60 5.07 -6.18
N ARG A 78 10.38 5.48 -6.55
CA ARG A 78 10.03 6.91 -6.64
C ARG A 78 10.10 7.61 -5.30
N LEU A 79 9.56 6.99 -4.25
CA LEU A 79 9.56 7.56 -2.91
C LEU A 79 11.00 7.69 -2.36
N THR A 80 11.82 6.65 -2.54
CA THR A 80 13.22 6.67 -2.11
C THR A 80 14.02 7.75 -2.85
N SER A 81 13.82 7.85 -4.17
CA SER A 81 14.47 8.84 -5.01
C SER A 81 14.14 10.27 -4.56
N GLN A 82 12.84 10.53 -4.34
CA GLN A 82 12.38 11.84 -3.87
C GLN A 82 12.88 12.15 -2.46
N ALA A 83 12.90 11.16 -1.58
CA ALA A 83 13.41 11.31 -0.22
C ALA A 83 14.90 11.67 -0.23
N ASN A 84 15.69 11.06 -1.12
CA ASN A 84 17.11 11.38 -1.28
C ASN A 84 17.32 12.81 -1.76
N GLN A 85 16.46 13.32 -2.64
CA GLN A 85 16.53 14.70 -3.12
C GLN A 85 16.27 15.71 -2.00
N VAL A 86 15.35 15.43 -1.10
CA VAL A 86 15.04 16.30 0.04
C VAL A 86 16.21 16.34 1.03
N GLY A 87 16.93 15.21 1.16
CA GLY A 87 18.10 15.12 2.05
C GLY A 87 19.33 15.88 1.57
N LYS A 88 19.27 16.39 0.36
CA LYS A 88 20.35 17.22 -0.20
C LYS A 88 20.03 18.69 -0.01
#